data_7e8bccd7c2e946d0b7eb3ea8855e3c76
#
_entry.id   7e8bccd7c2e946d0b7eb3ea8855e3c76
#
_cell.length_a   1.000
_cell.length_b   1.000
_cell.length_c   1.000
_cell.angle_alpha   90.00
_cell.angle_beta   90.00
_cell.angle_gamma   90.00
#
_symmetry.space_group_name_H-M   'P 1'
#
loop_
_entity.id
_entity.type
_entity.pdbx_description
1 polymer ?
#
loop_
_entity_poly.entity_id
_entity_poly.type
_entity_poly.pdbx_seq_one_letter_code
_entity_poly.pdbx_strand_id
1 'polypeptide(L)'
;MGKILLPRITWLLLTCLMLSQSPLLAADATITVTKEQGGREIALKVGNILRIELPGKGGTGYLWLVEETFAPYLKLMSEATQKVGEPRPGSPVMQVWRFKAAQPGACEIKMAFYRPWEGVGKAVDHFGVKLHIE
;
A
#
# COMPACT_ATOMS: atom_id res chain seq x y z
N MET A 1 -31.18 61.14 44.12
CA MET A 1 -30.81 61.04 42.69
C MET A 1 -29.99 59.76 42.54
N GLY A 2 -30.60 58.70 42.12
CA GLY A 2 -29.94 57.43 41.92
C GLY A 2 -29.35 57.40 40.51
N LYS A 3 -28.04 57.35 40.39
CA LYS A 3 -27.43 57.01 39.14
C LYS A 3 -27.53 55.52 38.98
N ILE A 4 -28.34 55.12 38.01
CA ILE A 4 -28.42 53.73 37.63
C ILE A 4 -27.18 53.42 36.82
N LEU A 5 -26.23 52.73 37.42
CA LEU A 5 -25.13 52.13 36.69
C LEU A 5 -25.64 50.87 36.01
N LEU A 6 -25.87 50.98 34.72
CA LEU A 6 -26.11 49.81 33.89
C LEU A 6 -24.85 48.97 33.86
N PRO A 7 -24.87 47.72 34.20
CA PRO A 7 -23.74 46.85 34.03
C PRO A 7 -23.47 46.75 32.54
N ARG A 8 -22.28 47.17 32.15
CA ARG A 8 -21.77 46.87 30.84
C ARG A 8 -21.66 45.37 30.74
N ILE A 9 -22.63 44.81 30.10
CA ILE A 9 -22.55 43.41 29.64
C ILE A 9 -21.47 43.40 28.58
N THR A 10 -20.28 43.08 29.02
CA THR A 10 -19.20 42.70 28.11
C THR A 10 -19.62 41.40 27.45
N TRP A 11 -20.14 41.49 26.25
CA TRP A 11 -20.30 40.35 25.37
C TRP A 11 -18.90 39.86 25.07
N LEU A 12 -18.46 38.91 25.86
CA LEU A 12 -17.40 38.02 25.47
C LEU A 12 -17.93 37.24 24.27
N LEU A 13 -17.62 37.76 23.08
CA LEU A 13 -17.66 36.99 21.86
C LEU A 13 -16.64 35.86 22.03
N LEU A 14 -17.13 34.74 22.58
CA LEU A 14 -16.48 33.47 22.49
C LEU A 14 -16.54 33.07 21.02
N THR A 15 -15.61 33.60 20.25
CA THR A 15 -15.33 33.06 18.93
C THR A 15 -14.86 31.66 19.14
N CYS A 16 -15.81 30.72 19.09
CA CYS A 16 -15.54 29.31 18.97
C CYS A 16 -14.83 29.15 17.63
N LEU A 17 -13.49 29.22 17.69
CA LEU A 17 -12.62 28.87 16.59
C LEU A 17 -12.81 27.37 16.39
N MET A 18 -13.83 27.02 15.63
CA MET A 18 -13.97 25.67 15.09
C MET A 18 -12.71 25.46 14.24
N LEU A 19 -11.67 24.90 14.87
CA LEU A 19 -10.64 24.23 14.11
C LEU A 19 -11.36 23.10 13.38
N SER A 20 -11.73 23.38 12.15
CA SER A 20 -12.06 22.34 11.20
C SER A 20 -10.76 21.55 11.01
N GLN A 21 -10.60 20.54 11.85
CA GLN A 21 -9.65 19.48 11.57
C GLN A 21 -10.18 18.78 10.34
N SER A 22 -9.75 19.27 9.19
CA SER A 22 -9.90 18.49 7.99
C SER A 22 -9.22 17.16 8.27
N PRO A 23 -9.93 16.03 8.17
CA PRO A 23 -9.26 14.76 8.30
C PRO A 23 -8.18 14.77 7.22
N LEU A 24 -6.93 14.70 7.64
CA LEU A 24 -5.85 14.42 6.73
C LEU A 24 -6.22 13.07 6.12
N LEU A 25 -6.75 13.10 4.89
CA LEU A 25 -7.01 11.90 4.13
C LEU A 25 -5.64 11.22 3.97
N ALA A 26 -5.44 10.11 4.70
CA ALA A 26 -4.26 9.27 4.56
C ALA A 26 -4.30 8.53 3.21
N ALA A 27 -4.66 9.25 2.11
CA ALA A 27 -4.76 8.74 0.75
C ALA A 27 -3.43 8.18 0.24
N ASP A 28 -2.30 8.66 0.81
CA ASP A 28 -0.95 8.29 0.39
C ASP A 28 -0.28 7.30 1.36
N ALA A 29 -1.04 6.71 2.29
CA ALA A 29 -0.48 5.71 3.18
C ALA A 29 0.04 4.51 2.39
N THR A 30 1.26 4.09 2.68
CA THR A 30 1.88 2.90 2.09
C THR A 30 1.78 1.73 3.06
N ILE A 31 1.19 0.65 2.61
CA ILE A 31 1.11 -0.62 3.33
C ILE A 31 2.11 -1.57 2.69
N THR A 32 3.11 -2.01 3.45
CA THR A 32 4.12 -2.94 2.97
C THR A 32 3.77 -4.36 3.35
N VAL A 33 3.83 -5.24 2.36
CA VAL A 33 3.55 -6.67 2.49
C VAL A 33 4.78 -7.44 2.04
N THR A 34 5.20 -8.39 2.84
CA THR A 34 6.34 -9.26 2.57
C THR A 34 5.89 -10.70 2.40
N LYS A 35 6.83 -11.59 2.13
CA LYS A 35 6.54 -13.03 1.91
C LYS A 35 5.78 -13.66 3.08
N GLU A 36 6.02 -13.20 4.31
CA GLU A 36 5.41 -13.75 5.52
C GLU A 36 3.92 -13.49 5.62
N GLN A 37 3.41 -12.46 4.95
CA GLN A 37 1.97 -12.18 4.91
C GLN A 37 1.22 -12.93 3.80
N GLY A 38 1.88 -13.81 3.09
CA GLY A 38 1.23 -14.65 2.08
C GLY A 38 0.02 -15.39 2.64
N GLY A 39 -1.08 -15.39 1.89
CA GLY A 39 -2.35 -16.00 2.30
C GLY A 39 -3.23 -15.15 3.21
N ARG A 40 -2.77 -13.99 3.64
CA ARG A 40 -3.54 -13.08 4.50
C ARG A 40 -4.45 -12.15 3.71
N GLU A 41 -5.40 -11.59 4.43
CA GLU A 41 -6.26 -10.52 3.93
C GLU A 41 -5.73 -9.17 4.40
N ILE A 42 -5.60 -8.23 3.48
CA ILE A 42 -5.06 -6.88 3.72
C ILE A 42 -6.17 -5.87 3.42
N ALA A 43 -6.42 -5.00 4.39
CA ALA A 43 -7.36 -3.89 4.23
C ALA A 43 -6.64 -2.67 3.67
N LEU A 44 -7.22 -2.07 2.64
CA LEU A 44 -6.74 -0.85 2.00
C LEU A 44 -7.88 0.16 1.89
N LYS A 45 -7.50 1.42 1.79
CA LYS A 45 -8.40 2.49 1.37
C LYS A 45 -8.03 2.95 -0.04
N VAL A 46 -9.01 3.39 -0.81
CA VAL A 46 -8.74 4.02 -2.12
C VAL A 46 -7.71 5.13 -1.96
N GLY A 47 -6.69 5.12 -2.82
CA GLY A 47 -5.53 6.02 -2.75
C GLY A 47 -4.35 5.48 -1.97
N ASN A 48 -4.50 4.43 -1.17
CA ASN A 48 -3.37 3.80 -0.51
C ASN A 48 -2.42 3.15 -1.53
N ILE A 49 -1.17 3.08 -1.17
CA ILE A 49 -0.14 2.36 -1.92
C ILE A 49 0.11 1.01 -1.23
N LEU A 50 -0.06 -0.05 -1.98
CA LEU A 50 0.36 -1.38 -1.57
C LEU A 50 1.76 -1.64 -2.12
N ARG A 51 2.71 -1.83 -1.23
CA ARG A 51 4.08 -2.19 -1.57
C ARG A 51 4.29 -3.68 -1.26
N ILE A 52 4.61 -4.47 -2.27
CA ILE A 52 4.91 -5.89 -2.10
C ILE A 52 6.41 -6.10 -2.30
N GLU A 53 7.05 -6.74 -1.35
CA GLU A 53 8.47 -7.08 -1.38
C GLU A 53 8.64 -8.59 -1.28
N LEU A 54 9.20 -9.18 -2.32
CA LEU A 54 9.46 -10.63 -2.36
C LEU A 54 10.93 -10.91 -2.63
N PRO A 55 11.55 -11.82 -1.86
CA PRO A 55 12.94 -12.18 -2.06
C PRO A 55 13.11 -13.02 -3.32
N GLY A 56 14.18 -12.76 -4.04
CA GLY A 56 14.58 -13.53 -5.20
C GLY A 56 16.05 -13.90 -5.15
N LYS A 57 16.48 -14.65 -6.15
CA LYS A 57 17.89 -15.05 -6.31
C LYS A 57 18.41 -14.46 -7.62
N GLY A 58 19.36 -13.53 -7.51
CA GLY A 58 20.01 -12.95 -8.68
C GLY A 58 20.78 -14.00 -9.50
N GLY A 59 20.79 -13.84 -10.82
CA GLY A 59 21.56 -14.67 -11.74
C GLY A 59 21.01 -16.08 -12.01
N THR A 60 19.87 -16.43 -11.43
CA THR A 60 19.27 -17.77 -11.63
C THR A 60 18.21 -17.82 -12.72
N GLY A 61 17.75 -16.65 -13.18
CA GLY A 61 16.63 -16.50 -14.12
C GLY A 61 15.24 -16.63 -13.49
N TYR A 62 15.14 -17.00 -12.22
CA TYR A 62 13.88 -17.03 -11.51
C TYR A 62 13.43 -15.62 -11.15
N LEU A 63 12.17 -15.36 -11.44
CA LEU A 63 11.51 -14.08 -11.14
C LEU A 63 10.13 -14.33 -10.57
N TRP A 64 9.68 -13.44 -9.69
CA TRP A 64 8.28 -13.34 -9.33
C TRP A 64 7.54 -12.62 -10.45
N LEU A 65 6.49 -13.24 -10.93
CA LEU A 65 5.62 -12.68 -11.96
C LEU A 65 4.20 -12.60 -11.44
N VAL A 66 3.60 -11.42 -11.58
CA VAL A 66 2.24 -11.16 -11.12
C VAL A 66 1.22 -11.59 -12.19
N GLU A 67 0.15 -12.24 -11.75
CA GLU A 67 -1.01 -12.49 -12.59
C GLU A 67 -1.85 -11.21 -12.68
N GLU A 68 -2.27 -10.84 -13.87
CA GLU A 68 -3.02 -9.59 -14.13
C GLU A 68 -4.51 -9.70 -13.75
N THR A 69 -4.80 -10.22 -12.57
CA THR A 69 -6.18 -10.40 -12.07
C THR A 69 -6.63 -9.28 -11.13
N PHE A 70 -5.79 -8.30 -10.89
CA PHE A 70 -6.04 -7.23 -9.92
C PHE A 70 -6.79 -6.02 -10.49
N ALA A 71 -6.83 -5.86 -11.81
CA ALA A 71 -7.62 -4.79 -12.44
C ALA A 71 -9.11 -5.07 -12.35
N PRO A 72 -9.97 -4.05 -12.17
CA PRO A 72 -9.67 -2.62 -12.12
C PRO A 72 -9.37 -2.04 -10.73
N TYR A 73 -9.27 -2.87 -9.71
CA TYR A 73 -9.16 -2.44 -8.30
C TYR A 73 -7.83 -1.81 -7.95
N LEU A 74 -6.77 -2.28 -8.58
CA LEU A 74 -5.41 -1.79 -8.38
C LEU A 74 -4.80 -1.33 -9.69
N LYS A 75 -3.93 -0.32 -9.57
CA LYS A 75 -3.09 0.15 -10.66
C LYS A 75 -1.62 -0.10 -10.30
N LEU A 76 -0.92 -0.81 -11.16
CA LEU A 76 0.53 -0.99 -11.01
C LEU A 76 1.25 0.34 -11.27
N MET A 77 1.97 0.82 -10.27
CA MET A 77 2.72 2.08 -10.33
C MET A 77 4.17 1.88 -10.72
N SER A 78 4.80 0.85 -10.16
CA SER A 78 6.19 0.54 -10.43
C SER A 78 6.52 -0.90 -10.08
N GLU A 79 7.54 -1.41 -10.75
CA GLU A 79 8.16 -2.69 -10.50
C GLU A 79 9.68 -2.52 -10.58
N ALA A 80 10.40 -3.01 -9.59
CA ALA A 80 11.85 -2.90 -9.54
C ALA A 80 12.48 -4.10 -8.86
N THR A 81 13.70 -4.42 -9.25
CA THR A 81 14.54 -5.41 -8.57
C THR A 81 15.70 -4.69 -7.91
N GLN A 82 15.83 -4.85 -6.60
CA GLN A 82 16.87 -4.24 -5.80
C GLN A 82 17.85 -5.30 -5.31
N LYS A 83 19.13 -5.01 -5.39
CA LYS A 83 20.16 -5.86 -4.79
C LYS A 83 20.16 -5.67 -3.27
N VAL A 84 20.27 -6.77 -2.55
CA VAL A 84 20.33 -6.77 -1.09
C VAL A 84 21.77 -7.09 -0.66
N GLY A 85 22.36 -6.20 0.15
CA GLY A 85 23.73 -6.35 0.60
C GLY A 85 24.75 -5.99 -0.47
N GLU A 86 25.99 -6.49 -0.30
CA GLU A 86 27.07 -6.25 -1.25
C GLU A 86 26.83 -7.00 -2.57
N PRO A 87 27.06 -6.34 -3.72
CA PRO A 87 26.84 -6.96 -5.01
C PRO A 87 27.89 -8.05 -5.26
N ARG A 88 27.43 -9.31 -5.26
CA ARG A 88 28.22 -10.49 -5.62
C ARG A 88 27.39 -11.34 -6.59
N PRO A 89 28.03 -12.16 -7.46
CA PRO A 89 27.30 -13.13 -8.26
C PRO A 89 26.41 -14.01 -7.36
N GLY A 90 25.12 -14.15 -7.69
CA GLY A 90 24.18 -14.94 -6.89
C GLY A 90 23.68 -14.28 -5.59
N SER A 91 23.98 -13.00 -5.39
CA SER A 91 23.48 -12.23 -4.24
C SER A 91 21.96 -12.21 -4.20
N PRO A 92 21.36 -12.19 -2.99
CA PRO A 92 19.93 -12.01 -2.85
C PRO A 92 19.47 -10.72 -3.51
N VAL A 93 18.29 -10.77 -4.09
CA VAL A 93 17.60 -9.59 -4.64
C VAL A 93 16.24 -9.47 -3.97
N MET A 94 15.70 -8.27 -3.97
CA MET A 94 14.33 -8.00 -3.56
C MET A 94 13.58 -7.45 -4.75
N GLN A 95 12.52 -8.13 -5.15
CA GLN A 95 11.59 -7.60 -6.14
C GLN A 95 10.51 -6.81 -5.41
N VAL A 96 10.23 -5.62 -5.89
CA VAL A 96 9.33 -4.66 -5.26
C VAL A 96 8.31 -4.18 -6.28
N TRP A 97 7.04 -4.34 -5.95
CA TRP A 97 5.92 -3.79 -6.70
C TRP A 97 5.21 -2.73 -5.86
N ARG A 98 4.74 -1.71 -6.53
CA ARG A 98 3.90 -0.68 -5.93
C ARG A 98 2.60 -0.59 -6.72
N PHE A 99 1.51 -0.82 -6.02
CA PHE A 99 0.16 -0.70 -6.56
C PHE A 99 -0.59 0.42 -5.85
N LYS A 100 -1.37 1.15 -6.59
CA LYS A 100 -2.30 2.12 -6.02
C LYS A 100 -3.70 1.52 -5.99
N ALA A 101 -4.36 1.60 -4.83
CA ALA A 101 -5.76 1.22 -4.70
C ALA A 101 -6.62 2.24 -5.46
N ALA A 102 -7.25 1.82 -6.53
CA ALA A 102 -7.98 2.68 -7.46
C ALA A 102 -9.48 2.66 -7.25
N GLN A 103 -10.04 1.52 -6.87
CA GLN A 103 -11.49 1.34 -6.70
C GLN A 103 -11.79 0.50 -5.47
N PRO A 104 -12.94 0.75 -4.79
CA PRO A 104 -13.39 -0.12 -3.70
C PRO A 104 -13.78 -1.50 -4.24
N GLY A 105 -13.59 -2.50 -3.42
CA GLY A 105 -13.96 -3.87 -3.71
C GLY A 105 -12.98 -4.89 -3.15
N ALA A 106 -13.18 -6.14 -3.50
CA ALA A 106 -12.32 -7.24 -3.12
C ALA A 106 -11.59 -7.79 -4.34
N CYS A 107 -10.30 -8.01 -4.21
CA CYS A 107 -9.48 -8.65 -5.23
C CYS A 107 -8.37 -9.47 -4.59
N GLU A 108 -7.64 -10.21 -5.39
CA GLU A 108 -6.51 -11.02 -4.95
C GLU A 108 -5.33 -10.76 -5.89
N ILE A 109 -4.15 -10.55 -5.30
CA ILE A 109 -2.90 -10.56 -6.05
C ILE A 109 -2.31 -11.95 -5.93
N LYS A 110 -1.99 -12.55 -7.06
CA LYS A 110 -1.31 -13.84 -7.17
C LYS A 110 -0.01 -13.67 -7.92
N MET A 111 1.03 -14.25 -7.38
CA MET A 111 2.36 -14.25 -7.97
C MET A 111 2.94 -15.64 -7.95
N ALA A 112 3.72 -15.95 -8.97
CA ALA A 112 4.44 -17.22 -9.08
C ALA A 112 5.92 -16.95 -9.35
N PHE A 113 6.77 -17.80 -8.80
CA PHE A 113 8.23 -17.70 -8.92
C PHE A 113 8.73 -18.77 -9.87
N TYR A 114 9.10 -18.36 -11.06
CA TYR A 114 9.53 -19.26 -12.12
C TYR A 114 10.45 -18.57 -13.13
N ARG A 115 11.07 -19.38 -13.97
CA ARG A 115 11.81 -18.87 -15.14
C ARG A 115 10.84 -18.61 -16.27
N PRO A 116 10.73 -17.38 -16.80
CA PRO A 116 9.73 -17.03 -17.81
C PRO A 116 9.72 -17.95 -19.04
N TRP A 117 10.88 -18.41 -19.50
CA TRP A 117 10.99 -19.30 -20.64
C TRP A 117 10.54 -20.74 -20.38
N GLU A 118 10.42 -21.15 -19.12
CA GLU A 118 9.94 -22.49 -18.76
C GLU A 118 8.41 -22.53 -18.54
N GLY A 119 7.79 -21.38 -18.38
CA GLY A 119 6.36 -21.23 -18.15
C GLY A 119 5.93 -21.39 -16.68
N VAL A 120 4.74 -20.89 -16.38
CA VAL A 120 4.18 -20.86 -15.01
C VAL A 120 3.99 -22.26 -14.40
N GLY A 121 3.81 -23.29 -15.24
CA GLY A 121 3.70 -24.67 -14.77
C GLY A 121 4.96 -25.21 -14.09
N LYS A 122 6.08 -24.55 -14.26
CA LYS A 122 7.37 -24.86 -13.62
C LYS A 122 7.66 -23.98 -12.39
N ALA A 123 6.68 -23.25 -11.89
CA ALA A 123 6.85 -22.40 -10.72
C ALA A 123 7.26 -23.24 -9.50
N VAL A 124 8.27 -22.71 -8.80
CA VAL A 124 8.84 -23.35 -7.59
C VAL A 124 8.33 -22.74 -6.30
N ASP A 125 7.65 -21.60 -6.38
CA ASP A 125 7.04 -20.93 -5.26
C ASP A 125 5.84 -20.08 -5.71
N HIS A 126 4.95 -19.80 -4.77
CA HIS A 126 3.74 -19.00 -4.99
C HIS A 126 3.55 -18.02 -3.85
N PHE A 127 2.94 -16.90 -4.17
CA PHE A 127 2.55 -15.88 -3.22
C PHE A 127 1.17 -15.34 -3.59
N GLY A 128 0.35 -15.09 -2.59
CA GLY A 128 -0.95 -14.46 -2.81
C GLY A 128 -1.41 -13.71 -1.58
N VAL A 129 -2.09 -12.60 -1.78
CA VAL A 129 -2.78 -11.84 -0.74
C VAL A 129 -4.16 -11.46 -1.23
N LYS A 130 -5.12 -11.55 -0.34
CA LYS A 130 -6.48 -11.05 -0.57
C LYS A 130 -6.54 -9.60 -0.12
N LEU A 131 -7.19 -8.76 -0.91
CA LEU A 131 -7.30 -7.34 -0.65
C LEU A 131 -8.76 -6.96 -0.50
N HIS A 132 -9.03 -6.17 0.52
CA HIS A 132 -10.31 -5.51 0.73
C HIS A 132 -10.08 -4.02 0.69
N ILE A 133 -10.66 -3.34 -0.31
CA ILE A 133 -10.48 -1.91 -0.56
C ILE A 133 -11.78 -1.19 -0.24
N GLU A 134 -11.69 -0.21 0.63
CA GLU A 134 -12.80 0.67 1.01
C GLU A 134 -12.70 2.06 0.40
#